data_b58dd357fbf515b624802ab9f72af3d2
#
_entry.id   b58dd357fbf515b624802ab9f72af3d2
#
_cell.length_a   1.000
_cell.length_b   1.000
_cell.length_c   1.000
_cell.angle_alpha   90.00
_cell.angle_beta   90.00
_cell.angle_gamma   90.00
#
_symmetry.space_group_name_H-M   'P 1'
#
loop_
_entity.id
_entity.type
_entity.pdbx_description
1 polymer ?
#
loop_
_entity_poly.entity_id
_entity_poly.type
_entity_poly.pdbx_seq_one_letter_code
_entity_poly.pdbx_strand_id
1 'polypeptide(L)'
;MRQLELLAPARNKDIGIAAIDCGADAVYIAGPDFGARKAAGNSFEDIAELCAYAHRFGVRIFVTFNTLWREGEEEEAHRQLLLAQEAGADAFIIREPRIAAWEDIRIPIHASTQCAIRDVERARYFESLGCERIILERQLSLEKIREICAAVHCEVEFFVHGALCVGYSGECRLSEYIDGRSADRGECIQACRSLYDLVDGDGRVLLRNKAVLSLKDFNLKSRLEDLAEAGVMSFKIEGRLKNASYVKNVVREYSLALDALVSKYPDRYCRASFGEVTGGFVPDTAKTFNRGYTELFLDGKRGHWSSMDAPKSMGEEIGTVQRIRRTPGHAMQFSVKPLRRDLVLRNGDGFAFTTADGITGFRGDVCEGLQVSCKDVPDLREGTALFRNINAAFEKALESQACRREIPVRLSVRIHGKYVIEIRAVSVDGREILSPFHTDVETAENRERAGAMLREQLSKRSGSYRFSLEELSVETAGGNLPLLSAATINSMRRLVAEDLDSVSVRSAGGLASDGVGRLARPGQAAARPGCEPGSAVELLRSKYCVRYELGLCPKYQGAEPPKDLFLLNNGRRLALRFDCAACEMTVTSVGEFMLA
;
A
#
# COMPACT_ATOMS: atom_id res chain seq x y z
N MET A 1 3.72 -2.15 -24.86
CA MET A 1 2.95 -1.49 -23.77
C MET A 1 3.74 -1.66 -22.47
N ARG A 2 3.83 -0.61 -21.66
CA ARG A 2 4.48 -0.68 -20.33
C ARG A 2 3.46 -1.11 -19.28
N GLN A 3 3.83 -2.09 -18.46
CA GLN A 3 2.99 -2.56 -17.37
C GLN A 3 3.05 -1.58 -16.19
N LEU A 4 1.90 -1.27 -15.61
CA LEU A 4 1.76 -0.49 -14.39
C LEU A 4 1.26 -1.42 -13.28
N GLU A 5 1.99 -1.46 -12.17
CA GLU A 5 1.74 -2.33 -11.04
C GLU A 5 1.28 -1.54 -9.82
N LEU A 6 0.16 -1.91 -9.22
CA LEU A 6 -0.26 -1.46 -7.90
C LEU A 6 0.23 -2.45 -6.84
N LEU A 7 1.21 -2.03 -6.03
CA LEU A 7 1.80 -2.86 -4.99
C LEU A 7 1.18 -2.55 -3.61
N ALA A 8 0.41 -3.50 -3.11
CA ALA A 8 -0.33 -3.38 -1.85
C ALA A 8 0.40 -4.01 -0.66
N PRO A 9 0.26 -3.44 0.56
CA PRO A 9 0.79 -4.03 1.78
C PRO A 9 -0.10 -5.14 2.31
N ALA A 10 0.49 -6.21 2.85
CA ALA A 10 -0.22 -7.19 3.64
C ALA A 10 0.43 -7.39 5.01
N ARG A 11 -0.37 -7.34 6.08
CA ARG A 11 0.06 -7.73 7.42
C ARG A 11 0.02 -9.25 7.57
N ASN A 12 -0.98 -9.89 6.96
CA ASN A 12 -1.19 -11.32 6.95
C ASN A 12 -1.84 -11.75 5.62
N LYS A 13 -2.00 -13.06 5.43
CA LYS A 13 -2.61 -13.69 4.27
C LYS A 13 -3.98 -13.10 3.92
N ASP A 14 -4.88 -12.98 4.90
CA ASP A 14 -6.26 -12.52 4.66
C ASP A 14 -6.32 -11.08 4.13
N ILE A 15 -5.45 -10.21 4.65
CA ILE A 15 -5.31 -8.84 4.15
C ILE A 15 -4.71 -8.83 2.74
N GLY A 16 -3.77 -9.75 2.45
CA GLY A 16 -3.22 -9.95 1.11
C GLY A 16 -4.30 -10.33 0.09
N ILE A 17 -5.12 -11.33 0.43
CA ILE A 17 -6.27 -11.75 -0.39
C ILE A 17 -7.25 -10.57 -0.60
N ALA A 18 -7.59 -9.84 0.46
CA ALA A 18 -8.47 -8.68 0.35
C ALA A 18 -7.88 -7.56 -0.54
N ALA A 19 -6.57 -7.36 -0.54
CA ALA A 19 -5.90 -6.43 -1.43
C ALA A 19 -5.99 -6.88 -2.91
N ILE A 20 -5.78 -8.18 -3.18
CA ILE A 20 -5.93 -8.78 -4.51
C ILE A 20 -7.36 -8.58 -5.04
N ASP A 21 -8.35 -8.88 -4.21
CA ASP A 21 -9.77 -8.72 -4.55
C ASP A 21 -10.16 -7.27 -4.80
N CYS A 22 -9.46 -6.31 -4.19
CA CYS A 22 -9.64 -4.87 -4.42
C CYS A 22 -8.82 -4.32 -5.61
N GLY A 23 -8.04 -5.16 -6.32
CA GLY A 23 -7.37 -4.83 -7.56
C GLY A 23 -5.88 -4.53 -7.43
N ALA A 24 -5.19 -5.05 -6.42
CA ALA A 24 -3.72 -5.02 -6.38
C ALA A 24 -3.13 -5.91 -7.49
N ASP A 25 -2.02 -5.47 -8.10
CA ASP A 25 -1.26 -6.23 -9.08
C ASP A 25 -0.10 -7.00 -8.45
N ALA A 26 0.33 -6.56 -7.27
CA ALA A 26 1.28 -7.26 -6.45
C ALA A 26 1.00 -6.99 -4.96
N VAL A 27 1.45 -7.89 -4.09
CA VAL A 27 1.34 -7.75 -2.64
C VAL A 27 2.71 -7.96 -2.01
N TYR A 28 3.10 -7.11 -1.07
CA TYR A 28 4.29 -7.34 -0.27
C TYR A 28 3.94 -7.71 1.18
N ILE A 29 4.58 -8.77 1.66
CA ILE A 29 4.36 -9.39 2.96
C ILE A 29 5.69 -9.66 3.66
N ALA A 30 5.71 -9.76 4.98
CA ALA A 30 6.91 -10.16 5.71
C ALA A 30 6.89 -11.67 5.99
N GLY A 31 8.06 -12.32 5.93
CA GLY A 31 8.28 -13.64 6.49
C GLY A 31 8.27 -13.61 8.03
N PRO A 32 8.63 -14.72 8.70
CA PRO A 32 8.68 -14.78 10.16
C PRO A 32 9.62 -13.74 10.76
N ASP A 33 10.78 -13.54 10.14
CA ASP A 33 11.84 -12.63 10.59
C ASP A 33 12.37 -11.74 9.44
N PHE A 34 13.39 -10.93 9.72
CA PHE A 34 14.12 -10.07 8.78
C PHE A 34 13.28 -9.01 8.03
N GLY A 35 12.00 -8.85 8.36
CA GLY A 35 11.15 -7.78 7.83
C GLY A 35 11.24 -6.49 8.64
N ALA A 36 11.33 -5.31 7.99
CA ALA A 36 11.38 -4.00 8.65
C ALA A 36 10.10 -3.60 9.43
N ARG A 37 9.28 -4.57 9.79
CA ARG A 37 8.11 -4.47 10.69
C ARG A 37 7.95 -5.82 11.40
N LYS A 38 8.71 -6.04 12.48
CA LYS A 38 8.73 -7.30 13.25
C LYS A 38 7.35 -7.81 13.68
N ALA A 39 6.41 -6.92 13.95
CA ALA A 39 5.04 -7.27 14.35
C ALA A 39 4.12 -7.79 13.21
N ALA A 40 4.63 -7.97 12.00
CA ALA A 40 3.89 -8.44 10.83
C ALA A 40 4.50 -9.72 10.23
N GLY A 41 5.11 -10.59 11.06
CA GLY A 41 5.67 -11.87 10.61
C GLY A 41 4.57 -12.88 10.26
N ASN A 42 4.78 -13.65 9.18
CA ASN A 42 3.89 -14.68 8.69
C ASN A 42 4.63 -15.99 8.50
N SER A 43 3.93 -17.14 8.63
CA SER A 43 4.50 -18.44 8.32
C SER A 43 4.71 -18.64 6.81
N PHE A 44 5.56 -19.57 6.43
CA PHE A 44 5.77 -19.88 5.01
C PHE A 44 4.56 -20.59 4.39
N GLU A 45 3.77 -21.30 5.19
CA GLU A 45 2.49 -21.90 4.80
C GLU A 45 1.47 -20.82 4.42
N ASP A 46 1.33 -19.75 5.22
CA ASP A 46 0.45 -18.62 4.91
C ASP A 46 0.91 -17.88 3.64
N ILE A 47 2.22 -17.78 3.43
CA ILE A 47 2.80 -17.20 2.21
C ILE A 47 2.47 -18.09 1.00
N ALA A 48 2.63 -19.42 1.11
CA ALA A 48 2.31 -20.36 0.03
C ALA A 48 0.82 -20.30 -0.36
N GLU A 49 -0.09 -20.25 0.61
CA GLU A 49 -1.51 -20.12 0.34
C GLU A 49 -1.84 -18.78 -0.34
N LEU A 50 -1.17 -17.70 0.07
CA LEU A 50 -1.33 -16.38 -0.57
C LEU A 50 -0.80 -16.40 -2.01
N CYS A 51 0.35 -17.01 -2.26
CA CYS A 51 0.91 -17.19 -3.61
C CYS A 51 -0.04 -17.98 -4.52
N ALA A 52 -0.55 -19.11 -4.01
CA ALA A 52 -1.51 -19.94 -4.76
C ALA A 52 -2.80 -19.18 -5.12
N TYR A 53 -3.27 -18.28 -4.25
CA TYR A 53 -4.40 -17.41 -4.53
C TYR A 53 -4.06 -16.33 -5.56
N ALA A 54 -2.94 -15.65 -5.37
CA ALA A 54 -2.47 -14.52 -6.17
C ALA A 54 -2.21 -14.91 -7.63
N HIS A 55 -1.51 -16.03 -7.84
CA HIS A 55 -1.10 -16.49 -9.16
C HIS A 55 -2.28 -16.81 -10.09
N ARG A 56 -3.47 -17.11 -9.55
CA ARG A 56 -4.70 -17.25 -10.36
C ARG A 56 -4.99 -16.01 -11.20
N PHE A 57 -4.60 -14.84 -10.71
CA PHE A 57 -4.83 -13.54 -11.34
C PHE A 57 -3.54 -12.92 -11.93
N GLY A 58 -2.43 -13.65 -11.96
CA GLY A 58 -1.12 -13.13 -12.32
C GLY A 58 -0.60 -12.06 -11.36
N VAL A 59 -1.12 -12.01 -10.13
CA VAL A 59 -0.67 -11.13 -9.07
C VAL A 59 0.59 -11.69 -8.43
N ARG A 60 1.61 -10.86 -8.23
CA ARG A 60 2.91 -11.24 -7.68
C ARG A 60 2.97 -11.05 -6.16
N ILE A 61 3.70 -11.93 -5.47
CA ILE A 61 3.93 -11.87 -4.02
C ILE A 61 5.40 -11.61 -3.74
N PHE A 62 5.69 -10.47 -3.08
CA PHE A 62 7.05 -10.07 -2.72
C PHE A 62 7.27 -10.22 -1.22
N VAL A 63 8.28 -10.99 -0.83
CA VAL A 63 8.61 -11.20 0.58
C VAL A 63 9.71 -10.25 1.01
N THR A 64 9.52 -9.57 2.16
CA THR A 64 10.48 -8.57 2.64
C THR A 64 11.55 -9.16 3.54
N PHE A 65 12.81 -9.02 3.14
CA PHE A 65 14.05 -9.29 3.91
C PHE A 65 14.88 -8.02 4.00
N ASN A 66 14.31 -6.96 4.54
CA ASN A 66 14.84 -5.61 4.41
C ASN A 66 15.27 -4.98 5.74
N THR A 67 15.73 -5.78 6.68
CA THR A 67 16.42 -5.34 7.90
C THR A 67 17.95 -5.39 7.71
N LEU A 68 18.68 -4.68 8.56
CA LEU A 68 20.12 -4.92 8.75
C LEU A 68 20.33 -6.22 9.50
N TRP A 69 21.31 -7.03 9.07
CA TRP A 69 21.71 -8.25 9.78
C TRP A 69 22.84 -7.98 10.76
N ARG A 70 22.84 -8.76 11.83
CA ARG A 70 23.97 -8.86 12.76
C ARG A 70 24.92 -9.97 12.29
N GLU A 71 26.10 -9.96 12.83
CA GLU A 71 27.04 -11.06 12.68
C GLU A 71 26.38 -12.37 13.18
N GLY A 72 26.51 -13.44 12.39
CA GLY A 72 25.92 -14.74 12.67
C GLY A 72 24.45 -14.95 12.26
N GLU A 73 23.73 -13.92 11.73
CA GLU A 73 22.35 -14.07 11.24
C GLU A 73 22.26 -14.55 9.77
N GLU A 74 23.39 -14.65 9.08
CA GLU A 74 23.44 -14.90 7.62
C GLU A 74 22.88 -16.26 7.23
N GLU A 75 23.24 -17.32 7.96
CA GLU A 75 22.75 -18.69 7.68
C GLU A 75 21.24 -18.80 7.86
N GLU A 76 20.71 -18.20 8.92
CA GLU A 76 19.25 -18.21 9.17
C GLU A 76 18.49 -17.36 8.15
N ALA A 77 19.03 -16.22 7.74
CA ALA A 77 18.44 -15.39 6.70
C ALA A 77 18.42 -16.15 5.36
N HIS A 78 19.51 -16.83 5.00
CA HIS A 78 19.61 -17.65 3.79
C HIS A 78 18.57 -18.78 3.81
N ARG A 79 18.48 -19.53 4.91
CA ARG A 79 17.49 -20.59 5.09
C ARG A 79 16.07 -20.08 4.90
N GLN A 80 15.72 -18.93 5.49
CA GLN A 80 14.38 -18.34 5.36
C GLN A 80 14.09 -17.85 3.93
N LEU A 81 15.09 -17.31 3.21
CA LEU A 81 14.94 -16.94 1.81
C LEU A 81 14.61 -18.15 0.93
N LEU A 82 15.31 -19.27 1.14
CA LEU A 82 15.01 -20.51 0.41
C LEU A 82 13.58 -21.02 0.70
N LEU A 83 13.15 -21.02 1.96
CA LEU A 83 11.79 -21.42 2.32
C LEU A 83 10.73 -20.48 1.71
N ALA A 84 10.98 -19.20 1.65
CA ALA A 84 10.06 -18.25 1.01
C ALA A 84 10.02 -18.45 -0.53
N GLN A 85 11.15 -18.77 -1.15
CA GLN A 85 11.22 -19.14 -2.58
C GLN A 85 10.43 -20.43 -2.85
N GLU A 86 10.58 -21.46 -2.01
CA GLU A 86 9.82 -22.72 -2.09
C GLU A 86 8.31 -22.50 -1.87
N ALA A 87 7.93 -21.55 -1.02
CA ALA A 87 6.55 -21.14 -0.81
C ALA A 87 5.92 -20.42 -2.02
N GLY A 88 6.70 -20.15 -3.09
CA GLY A 88 6.21 -19.57 -4.33
C GLY A 88 6.31 -18.04 -4.38
N ALA A 89 7.13 -17.39 -3.55
CA ALA A 89 7.38 -15.97 -3.65
C ALA A 89 7.94 -15.60 -5.03
N ASP A 90 7.51 -14.45 -5.58
CA ASP A 90 7.92 -13.99 -6.91
C ASP A 90 9.16 -13.08 -6.88
N ALA A 91 9.45 -12.46 -5.74
CA ALA A 91 10.66 -11.66 -5.54
C ALA A 91 10.94 -11.40 -4.07
N PHE A 92 12.18 -11.03 -3.76
CA PHE A 92 12.59 -10.55 -2.44
C PHE A 92 12.84 -9.04 -2.43
N ILE A 93 12.26 -8.33 -1.44
CA ILE A 93 12.58 -6.93 -1.19
C ILE A 93 13.69 -6.91 -0.13
N ILE A 94 14.92 -6.59 -0.54
CA ILE A 94 16.13 -6.73 0.27
C ILE A 94 16.73 -5.40 0.69
N ARG A 95 17.52 -5.43 1.77
CA ARG A 95 18.43 -4.35 2.15
C ARG A 95 19.91 -4.77 2.05
N GLU A 96 20.21 -6.04 2.35
CA GLU A 96 21.55 -6.60 2.36
C GLU A 96 22.01 -6.97 0.96
N PRO A 97 23.02 -6.28 0.39
CA PRO A 97 23.50 -6.56 -0.96
C PRO A 97 24.11 -7.96 -1.12
N ARG A 98 24.55 -8.59 -0.01
CA ARG A 98 25.16 -9.93 -0.02
C ARG A 98 24.26 -11.00 -0.62
N ILE A 99 22.94 -10.84 -0.51
CA ILE A 99 21.94 -11.76 -1.09
C ILE A 99 22.15 -11.92 -2.61
N ALA A 100 22.60 -10.87 -3.29
CA ALA A 100 22.82 -10.90 -4.73
C ALA A 100 23.93 -11.89 -5.17
N ALA A 101 24.79 -12.32 -4.25
CA ALA A 101 25.87 -13.26 -4.52
C ALA A 101 25.46 -14.74 -4.31
N TRP A 102 24.27 -15.03 -3.79
CA TRP A 102 23.80 -16.40 -3.54
C TRP A 102 23.16 -17.01 -4.79
N GLU A 103 23.80 -18.02 -5.37
CA GLU A 103 23.41 -18.64 -6.63
C GLU A 103 22.14 -19.48 -6.55
N ASP A 104 21.77 -19.93 -5.34
CA ASP A 104 20.56 -20.73 -5.07
C ASP A 104 19.30 -19.86 -4.87
N ILE A 105 19.48 -18.56 -4.71
CA ILE A 105 18.37 -17.59 -4.79
C ILE A 105 18.09 -17.30 -6.27
N ARG A 106 17.01 -17.89 -6.81
CA ARG A 106 16.69 -17.91 -8.23
C ARG A 106 15.63 -16.89 -8.64
N ILE A 107 14.88 -16.34 -7.67
CA ILE A 107 13.86 -15.34 -7.93
C ILE A 107 14.45 -13.94 -7.91
N PRO A 108 13.77 -12.96 -8.53
CA PRO A 108 14.18 -11.56 -8.58
C PRO A 108 14.47 -10.95 -7.21
N ILE A 109 15.42 -10.03 -7.16
CA ILE A 109 15.70 -9.22 -5.99
C ILE A 109 15.41 -7.74 -6.25
N HIS A 110 14.69 -7.11 -5.32
CA HIS A 110 14.31 -5.71 -5.37
C HIS A 110 15.02 -4.94 -4.25
N ALA A 111 15.78 -3.89 -4.59
CA ALA A 111 16.43 -3.06 -3.58
C ALA A 111 15.41 -2.23 -2.81
N SER A 112 15.32 -2.47 -1.50
CA SER A 112 14.35 -1.81 -0.61
C SER A 112 14.55 -0.29 -0.54
N THR A 113 13.49 0.46 -0.20
CA THR A 113 13.61 1.88 0.19
C THR A 113 14.57 2.07 1.39
N GLN A 114 14.79 1.02 2.20
CA GLN A 114 15.78 1.02 3.29
C GLN A 114 17.23 1.12 2.77
N CYS A 115 17.44 1.01 1.47
CA CYS A 115 18.71 1.25 0.79
C CYS A 115 18.96 2.75 0.50
N ALA A 116 18.02 3.62 0.83
CA ALA A 116 18.09 5.09 0.66
C ALA A 116 18.52 5.53 -0.75
N ILE A 117 17.89 4.94 -1.79
CA ILE A 117 18.18 5.24 -3.19
C ILE A 117 17.57 6.59 -3.56
N ARG A 118 18.41 7.63 -3.72
CA ARG A 118 17.99 9.01 -3.96
C ARG A 118 18.77 9.75 -5.06
N ASP A 119 19.68 9.07 -5.71
CA ASP A 119 20.49 9.59 -6.81
C ASP A 119 20.84 8.48 -7.82
N VAL A 120 21.35 8.90 -8.97
CA VAL A 120 21.69 8.00 -10.08
C VAL A 120 22.83 7.06 -9.72
N GLU A 121 23.81 7.51 -8.95
CA GLU A 121 24.98 6.69 -8.58
C GLU A 121 24.53 5.50 -7.75
N ARG A 122 23.71 5.75 -6.73
CA ARG A 122 23.20 4.69 -5.85
C ARG A 122 22.21 3.78 -6.58
N ALA A 123 21.41 4.30 -7.51
CA ALA A 123 20.50 3.52 -8.34
C ALA A 123 21.28 2.53 -9.22
N ARG A 124 22.31 3.00 -9.93
CA ARG A 124 23.20 2.17 -10.76
C ARG A 124 23.99 1.15 -9.94
N TYR A 125 24.37 1.48 -8.72
CA TYR A 125 25.01 0.53 -7.81
C TYR A 125 24.13 -0.69 -7.57
N PHE A 126 22.86 -0.50 -7.20
CA PHE A 126 21.96 -1.64 -6.96
C PHE A 126 21.59 -2.38 -8.25
N GLU A 127 21.45 -1.69 -9.36
CA GLU A 127 21.29 -2.32 -10.68
C GLU A 127 22.51 -3.19 -11.03
N SER A 128 23.73 -2.72 -10.77
CA SER A 128 24.97 -3.49 -11.03
C SER A 128 25.12 -4.74 -10.16
N LEU A 129 24.43 -4.80 -9.03
CA LEU A 129 24.33 -5.99 -8.19
C LEU A 129 23.30 -7.01 -8.71
N GLY A 130 22.60 -6.72 -9.82
CA GLY A 130 21.57 -7.57 -10.40
C GLY A 130 20.20 -7.39 -9.75
N CYS A 131 19.93 -6.27 -9.07
CA CYS A 131 18.58 -5.94 -8.65
C CYS A 131 17.71 -5.62 -9.87
N GLU A 132 16.63 -6.39 -10.06
CA GLU A 132 15.69 -6.18 -11.17
C GLU A 132 14.74 -5.01 -10.93
N ARG A 133 14.64 -4.55 -9.66
CA ARG A 133 13.85 -3.38 -9.26
C ARG A 133 14.54 -2.60 -8.14
N ILE A 134 14.38 -1.28 -8.19
CA ILE A 134 14.83 -0.37 -7.13
C ILE A 134 13.65 0.44 -6.58
N ILE A 135 13.59 0.57 -5.24
CA ILE A 135 12.54 1.32 -4.55
C ILE A 135 13.12 2.64 -4.06
N LEU A 136 12.68 3.74 -4.67
CA LEU A 136 13.26 5.05 -4.41
C LEU A 136 12.86 5.61 -3.04
N GLU A 137 13.70 6.55 -2.55
CA GLU A 137 13.40 7.36 -1.37
C GLU A 137 12.19 8.27 -1.63
N ARG A 138 11.37 8.51 -0.61
CA ARG A 138 10.09 9.25 -0.71
C ARG A 138 10.27 10.77 -0.86
N GLN A 139 11.41 11.32 -0.42
CA GLN A 139 11.67 12.77 -0.39
C GLN A 139 12.33 13.28 -1.68
N LEU A 140 11.93 12.73 -2.83
CA LEU A 140 12.43 13.10 -4.15
C LEU A 140 11.44 14.00 -4.90
N SER A 141 12.00 14.87 -5.76
CA SER A 141 11.20 15.59 -6.75
C SER A 141 10.92 14.70 -7.98
N LEU A 142 9.85 15.01 -8.71
CA LEU A 142 9.50 14.33 -9.96
C LEU A 142 10.63 14.43 -11.00
N GLU A 143 11.34 15.57 -11.04
CA GLU A 143 12.51 15.75 -11.89
C GLU A 143 13.62 14.74 -11.54
N LYS A 144 13.91 14.57 -10.24
CA LYS A 144 14.93 13.62 -9.78
C LYS A 144 14.52 12.17 -10.03
N ILE A 145 13.24 11.85 -9.86
CA ILE A 145 12.68 10.53 -10.21
C ILE A 145 12.89 10.27 -11.70
N ARG A 146 12.57 11.22 -12.58
CA ARG A 146 12.78 11.11 -14.03
C ARG A 146 14.24 10.92 -14.39
N GLU A 147 15.15 11.66 -13.75
CA GLU A 147 16.60 11.52 -13.94
C GLU A 147 17.08 10.10 -13.60
N ILE A 148 16.64 9.54 -12.47
CA ILE A 148 16.97 8.18 -12.06
C ILE A 148 16.39 7.16 -13.03
N CYS A 149 15.09 7.25 -13.36
CA CYS A 149 14.44 6.34 -14.29
C CYS A 149 15.10 6.32 -15.67
N ALA A 150 15.61 7.47 -16.15
CA ALA A 150 16.32 7.56 -17.41
C ALA A 150 17.74 6.97 -17.36
N ALA A 151 18.30 6.80 -16.18
CA ALA A 151 19.70 6.38 -15.99
C ALA A 151 19.88 4.88 -15.71
N VAL A 152 18.78 4.16 -15.43
CA VAL A 152 18.76 2.72 -15.12
C VAL A 152 17.86 1.95 -16.08
N HIS A 153 18.09 0.65 -16.21
CA HIS A 153 17.27 -0.26 -17.00
C HIS A 153 16.33 -1.12 -16.14
N CYS A 154 16.68 -1.29 -14.85
CA CYS A 154 15.84 -2.00 -13.91
C CYS A 154 14.52 -1.26 -13.63
N GLU A 155 13.51 -1.97 -13.16
CA GLU A 155 12.22 -1.38 -12.81
C GLU A 155 12.35 -0.39 -11.64
N VAL A 156 11.60 0.72 -11.72
CA VAL A 156 11.56 1.73 -10.66
C VAL A 156 10.20 1.68 -9.95
N GLU A 157 10.26 1.55 -8.62
CA GLU A 157 9.13 1.56 -7.72
C GLU A 157 9.13 2.81 -6.85
N PHE A 158 7.96 3.43 -6.67
CA PHE A 158 7.81 4.62 -5.83
C PHE A 158 6.60 4.50 -4.90
N PHE A 159 6.72 4.99 -3.67
CA PHE A 159 5.59 5.07 -2.76
C PHE A 159 4.62 6.16 -3.21
N VAL A 160 3.32 5.85 -3.19
CA VAL A 160 2.27 6.78 -3.60
C VAL A 160 1.25 7.08 -2.52
N HIS A 161 1.20 6.28 -1.45
CA HIS A 161 0.23 6.49 -0.36
C HIS A 161 0.75 6.01 0.99
N GLY A 162 0.29 6.68 2.05
CA GLY A 162 0.43 6.25 3.44
C GLY A 162 1.50 6.98 4.24
N ALA A 163 1.90 6.39 5.36
CA ALA A 163 2.76 7.04 6.35
C ALA A 163 4.15 7.37 5.81
N LEU A 164 4.60 8.59 6.04
CA LEU A 164 5.94 9.08 5.70
C LEU A 164 6.91 8.94 6.88
N CYS A 165 8.15 8.55 6.59
CA CYS A 165 9.26 8.76 7.50
C CYS A 165 9.73 10.22 7.43
N VAL A 166 10.04 10.84 8.57
CA VAL A 166 10.60 12.19 8.59
C VAL A 166 12.05 12.20 8.13
N GLY A 167 12.83 11.19 8.49
CA GLY A 167 14.20 10.99 8.00
C GLY A 167 14.27 10.14 6.75
N TYR A 168 15.41 10.13 6.08
CA TYR A 168 15.66 9.21 4.98
C TYR A 168 15.54 7.77 5.45
N SER A 169 14.90 6.94 4.64
CA SER A 169 14.60 5.55 4.99
C SER A 169 15.89 4.73 5.13
N GLY A 170 16.00 3.97 6.24
CA GLY A 170 17.20 3.18 6.53
C GLY A 170 18.35 3.97 7.14
N GLU A 171 18.21 5.27 7.39
CA GLU A 171 19.24 6.12 7.98
C GLU A 171 18.86 6.70 9.34
N CYS A 172 17.70 6.30 9.91
CA CYS A 172 17.16 6.86 11.17
C CYS A 172 17.62 6.03 12.38
N ARG A 173 18.32 6.67 13.32
CA ARG A 173 18.77 6.12 14.61
C ARG A 173 17.98 6.66 15.81
N LEU A 174 16.90 7.40 15.58
CA LEU A 174 16.17 8.09 16.65
C LEU A 174 15.58 7.10 17.67
N SER A 175 15.03 5.97 17.22
CA SER A 175 14.51 4.92 18.09
C SER A 175 15.60 4.26 18.94
N GLU A 176 16.74 4.00 18.32
CA GLU A 176 17.92 3.40 18.98
C GLU A 176 18.46 4.32 20.09
N TYR A 177 18.56 5.61 19.79
CA TYR A 177 18.99 6.62 20.78
C TYR A 177 18.01 6.75 21.96
N ILE A 178 16.70 6.68 21.70
CA ILE A 178 15.67 6.92 22.75
C ILE A 178 15.41 5.66 23.59
N ASP A 179 15.40 4.48 22.99
CA ASP A 179 14.87 3.24 23.62
C ASP A 179 15.72 2.00 23.33
N GLY A 180 16.92 2.13 22.73
CA GLY A 180 17.78 0.99 22.37
C GLY A 180 17.20 0.12 21.23
N ARG A 181 16.03 0.42 20.68
CA ARG A 181 15.37 -0.36 19.62
C ARG A 181 15.69 0.17 18.23
N SER A 182 16.25 -0.69 17.39
CA SER A 182 16.69 -0.27 16.07
C SER A 182 15.55 -0.22 15.05
N ALA A 183 15.33 0.96 14.45
CA ALA A 183 14.39 1.12 13.35
C ALA A 183 14.82 0.31 12.11
N ASP A 184 16.12 0.10 11.94
CA ASP A 184 16.70 -0.67 10.84
C ASP A 184 16.50 -2.17 10.98
N ARG A 185 16.08 -2.62 12.16
CA ARG A 185 15.73 -4.01 12.48
C ARG A 185 14.24 -4.23 12.67
N GLY A 186 13.42 -3.29 12.20
CA GLY A 186 11.95 -3.41 12.26
C GLY A 186 11.33 -3.03 13.60
N GLU A 187 12.09 -2.49 14.55
CA GLU A 187 11.66 -2.16 15.92
C GLU A 187 11.46 -0.65 16.15
N CYS A 188 11.11 0.09 15.09
CA CYS A 188 10.86 1.53 15.18
C CYS A 188 9.74 1.87 16.18
N ILE A 189 10.06 2.67 17.22
CA ILE A 189 9.08 3.16 18.20
C ILE A 189 8.26 4.35 17.71
N GLN A 190 8.52 4.84 16.50
CA GLN A 190 7.88 6.02 15.93
C GLN A 190 8.11 7.30 16.77
N ALA A 191 9.28 7.50 17.33
CA ALA A 191 9.63 8.66 18.14
C ALA A 191 9.38 10.01 17.41
N CYS A 192 9.47 10.05 16.08
CA CYS A 192 9.10 11.21 15.29
C CYS A 192 7.60 11.57 15.37
N ARG A 193 6.76 10.70 15.93
CA ARG A 193 5.33 10.92 16.18
C ARG A 193 5.03 11.30 17.63
N SER A 194 6.07 11.44 18.48
CA SER A 194 5.94 11.93 19.84
C SER A 194 5.72 13.43 19.88
N LEU A 195 5.20 13.91 21.00
CA LEU A 195 5.05 15.34 21.27
C LEU A 195 6.35 15.89 21.87
N TYR A 196 6.77 17.07 21.39
CA TYR A 196 7.98 17.73 21.81
C TYR A 196 7.70 19.18 22.17
N ASP A 197 8.43 19.71 23.14
CA ASP A 197 8.62 21.14 23.27
C ASP A 197 9.76 21.58 22.35
N LEU A 198 9.56 22.64 21.57
CA LEU A 198 10.60 23.28 20.78
C LEU A 198 11.12 24.49 21.53
N VAL A 199 12.42 24.54 21.78
CA VAL A 199 13.08 25.65 22.49
C VAL A 199 14.26 26.21 21.67
N ASP A 200 14.57 27.47 21.88
CA ASP A 200 15.77 28.09 21.33
C ASP A 200 17.02 27.87 22.21
N GLY A 201 18.18 28.45 21.79
CA GLY A 201 19.43 28.36 22.50
C GLY A 201 19.42 28.95 23.90
N ASP A 202 18.58 29.96 24.14
CA ASP A 202 18.43 30.65 25.42
C ASP A 202 17.39 29.96 26.33
N GLY A 203 16.79 28.86 25.89
CA GLY A 203 15.79 28.09 26.62
C GLY A 203 14.37 28.63 26.53
N ARG A 204 14.10 29.62 25.67
CA ARG A 204 12.75 30.12 25.43
C ARG A 204 11.94 29.07 24.67
N VAL A 205 10.75 28.77 25.17
CA VAL A 205 9.83 27.84 24.52
C VAL A 205 9.11 28.53 23.37
N LEU A 206 9.31 28.00 22.15
CA LEU A 206 8.65 28.43 20.92
C LEU A 206 7.35 27.66 20.68
N LEU A 207 7.35 26.37 20.95
CA LEU A 207 6.18 25.49 20.87
C LEU A 207 6.15 24.57 22.10
N ARG A 208 4.96 24.30 22.63
CA ARG A 208 4.75 23.32 23.69
C ARG A 208 3.95 22.13 23.18
N ASN A 209 4.39 20.95 23.55
CA ASN A 209 3.65 19.69 23.40
C ASN A 209 3.10 19.47 21.97
N LYS A 210 3.95 19.65 20.95
CA LYS A 210 3.60 19.52 19.53
C LYS A 210 4.32 18.36 18.87
N ALA A 211 3.63 17.71 17.90
CA ALA A 211 4.19 16.64 17.09
C ALA A 211 5.08 17.21 15.96
N VAL A 212 6.11 17.96 16.32
CA VAL A 212 6.94 18.78 15.43
C VAL A 212 7.55 17.99 14.27
N LEU A 213 7.91 16.72 14.50
CA LEU A 213 8.49 15.83 13.48
C LEU A 213 7.44 14.95 12.77
N SER A 214 6.15 15.10 13.10
CA SER A 214 5.08 14.26 12.55
C SER A 214 4.63 14.77 11.17
N LEU A 215 5.08 14.12 10.10
CA LEU A 215 4.61 14.45 8.74
C LEU A 215 3.17 13.97 8.51
N LYS A 216 2.44 14.70 7.67
CA LYS A 216 1.20 14.24 7.03
C LYS A 216 1.45 12.97 6.24
N ASP A 217 0.39 12.24 5.92
CA ASP A 217 0.50 11.02 5.12
C ASP A 217 0.60 11.34 3.62
N PHE A 218 1.30 10.49 2.88
CA PHE A 218 1.48 10.64 1.43
C PHE A 218 0.18 10.33 0.70
N ASN A 219 -0.19 11.15 -0.30
CA ASN A 219 -1.26 10.84 -1.23
C ASN A 219 -0.94 11.44 -2.61
N LEU A 220 -0.54 10.57 -3.53
CA LEU A 220 -0.18 10.92 -4.90
C LEU A 220 -1.17 10.35 -5.93
N LYS A 221 -2.43 10.11 -5.54
CA LYS A 221 -3.44 9.58 -6.47
C LYS A 221 -3.59 10.45 -7.72
N SER A 222 -3.59 11.76 -7.55
CA SER A 222 -3.67 12.75 -8.64
C SER A 222 -2.40 12.84 -9.50
N ARG A 223 -1.29 12.23 -9.08
CA ARG A 223 0.03 12.35 -9.70
C ARG A 223 0.51 11.02 -10.34
N LEU A 224 -0.39 10.01 -10.45
CA LEU A 224 -0.03 8.69 -11.02
C LEU A 224 0.42 8.80 -12.48
N GLU A 225 -0.22 9.66 -13.27
CA GLU A 225 0.15 9.93 -14.66
C GLU A 225 1.56 10.53 -14.75
N ASP A 226 1.86 11.56 -13.94
CA ASP A 226 3.18 12.21 -13.91
C ASP A 226 4.29 11.22 -13.55
N LEU A 227 4.03 10.34 -12.57
CA LEU A 227 4.97 9.30 -12.14
C LEU A 227 5.17 8.23 -13.21
N ALA A 228 4.09 7.77 -13.86
CA ALA A 228 4.17 6.84 -14.96
C ALA A 228 4.95 7.42 -16.15
N GLU A 229 4.74 8.69 -16.48
CA GLU A 229 5.49 9.40 -17.53
C GLU A 229 6.97 9.61 -17.15
N ALA A 230 7.26 9.80 -15.86
CA ALA A 230 8.63 9.89 -15.37
C ALA A 230 9.39 8.55 -15.46
N GLY A 231 8.69 7.42 -15.62
CA GLY A 231 9.30 6.10 -15.76
C GLY A 231 8.98 5.12 -14.62
N VAL A 232 8.23 5.54 -13.60
CA VAL A 232 7.81 4.65 -12.51
C VAL A 232 6.88 3.57 -13.06
N MET A 233 7.12 2.31 -12.68
CA MET A 233 6.33 1.15 -13.11
C MET A 233 5.53 0.53 -11.96
N SER A 234 6.00 0.63 -10.73
CA SER A 234 5.33 0.09 -9.54
C SER A 234 4.96 1.20 -8.56
N PHE A 235 3.67 1.26 -8.21
CA PHE A 235 3.04 2.25 -7.34
C PHE A 235 2.75 1.62 -5.99
N LYS A 236 3.59 1.91 -4.99
CA LYS A 236 3.57 1.24 -3.68
C LYS A 236 2.74 1.98 -2.65
N ILE A 237 1.85 1.24 -2.00
CA ILE A 237 1.09 1.70 -0.85
C ILE A 237 1.82 1.30 0.45
N GLU A 238 2.04 2.25 1.37
CA GLU A 238 2.53 1.95 2.73
C GLU A 238 1.37 1.56 3.63
N GLY A 239 1.54 0.50 4.44
CA GLY A 239 0.48 0.12 5.36
C GLY A 239 0.55 -1.29 5.95
N ARG A 240 1.72 -1.95 6.04
CA ARG A 240 1.83 -3.33 6.56
C ARG A 240 1.28 -3.56 7.97
N LEU A 241 1.20 -2.52 8.81
CA LEU A 241 0.59 -2.61 10.14
C LEU A 241 -0.85 -2.12 10.19
N LYS A 242 -1.46 -1.80 9.03
CA LYS A 242 -2.83 -1.34 8.95
C LYS A 242 -3.82 -2.51 8.91
N ASN A 243 -5.08 -2.22 9.28
CA ASN A 243 -6.17 -3.18 9.24
C ASN A 243 -6.71 -3.40 7.82
N ALA A 244 -7.56 -4.39 7.66
CA ALA A 244 -8.17 -4.74 6.37
C ALA A 244 -8.98 -3.58 5.77
N SER A 245 -9.72 -2.81 6.57
CA SER A 245 -10.53 -1.67 6.10
C SER A 245 -9.67 -0.63 5.39
N TYR A 246 -8.53 -0.26 5.99
CA TYR A 246 -7.58 0.66 5.37
C TYR A 246 -7.04 0.11 4.04
N VAL A 247 -6.59 -1.14 4.02
CA VAL A 247 -6.00 -1.76 2.82
C VAL A 247 -7.02 -1.86 1.71
N LYS A 248 -8.22 -2.39 1.98
CA LYS A 248 -9.32 -2.47 1.00
C LYS A 248 -9.62 -1.11 0.37
N ASN A 249 -9.81 -0.09 1.22
CA ASN A 249 -10.19 1.25 0.81
C ASN A 249 -9.12 1.90 -0.09
N VAL A 250 -7.86 1.92 0.37
CA VAL A 250 -6.76 2.56 -0.37
C VAL A 250 -6.46 1.81 -1.67
N VAL A 251 -6.38 0.47 -1.62
CA VAL A 251 -6.11 -0.33 -2.82
C VAL A 251 -7.19 -0.14 -3.86
N ARG A 252 -8.49 -0.16 -3.46
CA ARG A 252 -9.58 0.04 -4.40
C ARG A 252 -9.55 1.42 -5.05
N GLU A 253 -9.25 2.46 -4.29
CA GLU A 253 -9.17 3.84 -4.81
C GLU A 253 -8.04 4.00 -5.83
N TYR A 254 -6.86 3.45 -5.52
CA TYR A 254 -5.72 3.49 -6.44
C TYR A 254 -5.88 2.56 -7.64
N SER A 255 -6.51 1.40 -7.47
CA SER A 255 -6.85 0.50 -8.58
C SER A 255 -7.74 1.20 -9.62
N LEU A 256 -8.81 1.85 -9.16
CA LEU A 256 -9.69 2.63 -10.06
C LEU A 256 -8.96 3.77 -10.77
N ALA A 257 -8.02 4.45 -10.08
CA ALA A 257 -7.24 5.51 -10.67
C ALA A 257 -6.26 4.98 -11.74
N LEU A 258 -5.63 3.82 -11.52
CA LEU A 258 -4.79 3.17 -12.53
C LEU A 258 -5.61 2.61 -13.69
N ASP A 259 -6.80 2.05 -13.45
CA ASP A 259 -7.70 1.61 -14.53
C ASP A 259 -8.11 2.78 -15.43
N ALA A 260 -8.40 3.95 -14.83
CA ALA A 260 -8.68 5.17 -15.59
C ALA A 260 -7.46 5.65 -16.42
N LEU A 261 -6.25 5.56 -15.87
CA LEU A 261 -5.01 5.91 -16.57
C LEU A 261 -4.74 4.95 -17.75
N VAL A 262 -4.88 3.64 -17.55
CA VAL A 262 -4.74 2.62 -18.61
C VAL A 262 -5.79 2.83 -19.70
N SER A 263 -7.05 3.09 -19.31
CA SER A 263 -8.13 3.37 -20.28
C SER A 263 -7.90 4.67 -21.07
N LYS A 264 -7.23 5.67 -20.49
CA LYS A 264 -6.87 6.91 -21.16
C LYS A 264 -5.76 6.71 -22.20
N TYR A 265 -4.85 5.77 -21.96
CA TYR A 265 -3.68 5.50 -22.82
C TYR A 265 -3.49 4.01 -23.09
N PRO A 266 -4.45 3.34 -23.75
CA PRO A 266 -4.44 1.87 -23.91
C PRO A 266 -3.29 1.36 -24.78
N ASP A 267 -2.72 2.20 -25.65
CA ASP A 267 -1.56 1.85 -26.48
C ASP A 267 -0.22 1.99 -25.74
N ARG A 268 -0.19 2.69 -24.62
CA ARG A 268 1.01 2.96 -23.82
C ARG A 268 1.12 2.08 -22.60
N TYR A 269 0.00 1.85 -21.91
CA TYR A 269 -0.05 1.22 -20.60
C TYR A 269 -1.02 0.05 -20.54
N CYS A 270 -0.69 -0.93 -19.71
CA CYS A 270 -1.59 -2.00 -19.28
C CYS A 270 -1.37 -2.29 -17.79
N ARG A 271 -2.30 -3.02 -17.16
CA ARG A 271 -2.11 -3.51 -15.80
C ARG A 271 -1.09 -4.66 -15.78
N ALA A 272 -0.35 -4.81 -14.68
CA ALA A 272 0.63 -5.88 -14.52
C ALA A 272 -0.01 -7.24 -14.18
N SER A 273 -1.30 -7.28 -13.88
CA SER A 273 -2.07 -8.49 -13.60
C SER A 273 -3.43 -8.43 -14.29
N PHE A 274 -4.19 -9.51 -14.29
CA PHE A 274 -5.44 -9.63 -15.02
C PHE A 274 -6.63 -9.91 -14.10
N GLY A 275 -7.83 -9.90 -14.69
CA GLY A 275 -9.11 -10.04 -13.99
C GLY A 275 -9.75 -8.69 -13.65
N GLU A 276 -11.06 -8.70 -13.51
CA GLU A 276 -11.89 -7.54 -13.22
C GLU A 276 -12.37 -7.56 -11.76
N VAL A 277 -12.34 -6.40 -11.11
CA VAL A 277 -12.89 -6.26 -9.76
C VAL A 277 -14.37 -5.93 -9.85
N THR A 278 -15.20 -6.82 -9.31
CA THR A 278 -16.67 -6.70 -9.27
C THR A 278 -17.18 -6.50 -7.85
N GLY A 279 -18.38 -5.90 -7.72
CA GLY A 279 -18.95 -5.59 -6.41
C GLY A 279 -18.18 -4.51 -5.66
N GLY A 280 -18.26 -4.55 -4.34
CA GLY A 280 -17.51 -3.66 -3.47
C GLY A 280 -18.23 -2.37 -3.11
N PHE A 281 -17.49 -1.44 -2.58
CA PHE A 281 -17.90 -0.17 -2.02
C PHE A 281 -17.31 1.00 -2.83
N VAL A 282 -17.82 2.20 -2.60
CA VAL A 282 -17.21 3.43 -3.15
C VAL A 282 -16.05 3.83 -2.24
N PRO A 283 -14.78 3.78 -2.71
CA PRO A 283 -13.63 4.08 -1.87
C PRO A 283 -13.50 5.59 -1.61
N ASP A 284 -12.98 5.92 -0.43
CA ASP A 284 -12.69 7.28 -0.01
C ASP A 284 -11.56 7.25 1.04
N THR A 285 -10.34 7.56 0.64
CA THR A 285 -9.17 7.51 1.54
C THR A 285 -9.26 8.49 2.70
N ALA A 286 -10.05 9.57 2.61
CA ALA A 286 -10.25 10.50 3.71
C ALA A 286 -10.98 9.84 4.91
N LYS A 287 -11.79 8.81 4.67
CA LYS A 287 -12.61 8.13 5.70
C LYS A 287 -11.87 7.06 6.50
N THR A 288 -10.64 6.73 6.13
CA THR A 288 -9.79 5.81 6.87
C THR A 288 -8.63 6.54 7.53
N PHE A 289 -7.74 5.79 8.18
CA PHE A 289 -6.61 6.36 8.90
C PHE A 289 -5.78 7.32 8.04
N ASN A 290 -5.70 8.59 8.44
CA ASN A 290 -4.76 9.58 7.90
C ASN A 290 -4.45 10.69 8.92
N ARG A 291 -3.35 11.45 8.68
CA ARG A 291 -2.90 12.61 9.46
C ARG A 291 -3.01 13.90 8.67
N GLY A 292 -3.98 13.96 7.74
CA GLY A 292 -3.96 14.89 6.61
C GLY A 292 -3.02 14.40 5.52
N TYR A 293 -3.13 14.96 4.32
CA TYR A 293 -2.38 14.50 3.15
C TYR A 293 -1.38 15.54 2.65
N THR A 294 -0.32 15.04 2.02
CA THR A 294 0.72 15.84 1.38
C THR A 294 1.28 15.12 0.15
N GLU A 295 1.72 15.87 -0.85
CA GLU A 295 2.55 15.39 -1.95
C GLU A 295 4.06 15.55 -1.64
N LEU A 296 4.37 15.98 -0.43
CA LEU A 296 5.73 16.23 0.07
C LEU A 296 6.52 17.13 -0.89
N PHE A 297 7.67 16.69 -1.36
CA PHE A 297 8.62 17.43 -2.18
C PHE A 297 8.47 17.15 -3.69
N LEU A 298 7.38 16.52 -4.14
CA LEU A 298 7.25 16.03 -5.52
C LEU A 298 7.46 17.10 -6.58
N ASP A 299 6.97 18.33 -6.36
CA ASP A 299 7.18 19.46 -7.28
C ASP A 299 8.52 20.18 -7.09
N GLY A 300 9.42 19.65 -6.26
CA GLY A 300 10.68 20.31 -5.93
C GLY A 300 10.53 21.56 -5.07
N LYS A 301 9.31 21.85 -4.58
CA LYS A 301 8.99 23.05 -3.82
C LYS A 301 8.81 22.74 -2.33
N ARG A 302 9.14 23.71 -1.49
CA ARG A 302 8.85 23.64 -0.06
C ARG A 302 7.37 23.84 0.21
N GLY A 303 6.86 23.16 1.24
CA GLY A 303 5.48 23.25 1.70
C GLY A 303 5.36 22.97 3.19
N HIS A 304 4.15 23.09 3.72
CA HIS A 304 3.81 22.72 5.10
C HIS A 304 3.45 21.22 5.16
N TRP A 305 4.44 20.42 5.54
CA TRP A 305 4.36 18.96 5.48
C TRP A 305 4.07 18.30 6.83
N SER A 306 4.24 19.03 7.94
CA SER A 306 3.95 18.52 9.27
C SER A 306 2.45 18.53 9.55
N SER A 307 2.00 17.55 10.30
CA SER A 307 0.67 17.54 10.92
C SER A 307 0.62 18.29 12.24
N MET A 308 1.78 18.71 12.78
CA MET A 308 2.01 19.45 14.04
C MET A 308 1.21 18.92 15.24
N ASP A 309 -0.10 18.81 15.12
CA ASP A 309 -1.03 18.41 16.16
C ASP A 309 -1.45 16.92 16.07
N ALA A 310 -1.11 16.23 14.97
CA ALA A 310 -1.59 14.90 14.68
C ALA A 310 -0.51 13.79 14.77
N PRO A 311 -0.14 13.31 15.96
CA PRO A 311 0.67 12.11 16.07
C PRO A 311 -0.11 10.86 15.69
N LYS A 312 -1.46 10.90 15.82
CA LYS A 312 -2.42 9.84 15.52
C LYS A 312 -3.35 10.23 14.35
N SER A 313 -4.29 9.36 14.02
CA SER A 313 -5.29 9.64 12.98
C SER A 313 -6.20 10.79 13.37
N MET A 314 -6.38 11.73 12.44
CA MET A 314 -7.43 12.75 12.50
C MET A 314 -8.69 12.32 11.76
N GLY A 315 -8.56 11.59 10.64
CA GLY A 315 -9.66 11.28 9.75
C GLY A 315 -10.07 12.46 8.87
N GLU A 316 -11.33 12.48 8.45
CA GLU A 316 -11.88 13.56 7.61
C GLU A 316 -12.32 14.77 8.46
N GLU A 317 -12.00 15.98 8.05
CA GLU A 317 -12.56 17.19 8.63
C GLU A 317 -14.02 17.33 8.19
N ILE A 318 -14.95 17.36 9.15
CA ILE A 318 -16.39 17.36 8.86
C ILE A 318 -17.08 18.70 9.11
N GLY A 319 -16.44 19.59 9.86
CA GLY A 319 -17.02 20.89 10.16
C GLY A 319 -16.56 21.49 11.49
N THR A 320 -17.35 22.37 12.03
CA THR A 320 -17.10 23.03 13.32
C THR A 320 -18.22 22.75 14.32
N VAL A 321 -17.84 22.67 15.59
CA VAL A 321 -18.77 22.48 16.71
C VAL A 321 -19.58 23.73 16.95
N GLN A 322 -20.91 23.59 17.16
CA GLN A 322 -21.84 24.64 17.54
C GLN A 322 -22.82 24.18 18.61
N ARG A 323 -23.38 25.11 19.35
CA ARG A 323 -24.48 24.91 20.29
C ARG A 323 -24.25 23.78 21.30
N ILE A 324 -23.17 23.90 22.08
CA ILE A 324 -22.87 22.93 23.12
C ILE A 324 -23.86 23.09 24.29
N ARG A 325 -24.49 21.99 24.70
CA ARG A 325 -25.30 21.87 25.91
C ARG A 325 -24.73 20.76 26.78
N ARG A 326 -24.40 21.08 28.03
CA ARG A 326 -23.91 20.11 29.01
C ARG A 326 -24.97 19.89 30.07
N THR A 327 -25.29 18.62 30.34
CA THR A 327 -26.15 18.24 31.48
C THR A 327 -25.25 17.85 32.63
N PRO A 328 -25.40 18.44 33.82
CA PRO A 328 -24.59 18.10 35.00
C PRO A 328 -24.64 16.59 35.23
N GLY A 329 -23.46 15.97 35.19
CA GLY A 329 -23.28 14.60 35.59
C GLY A 329 -22.99 13.59 34.49
N HIS A 330 -23.33 13.72 33.20
CA HIS A 330 -23.04 12.59 32.30
C HIS A 330 -23.23 12.76 30.81
N ALA A 331 -23.84 13.80 30.25
CA ALA A 331 -24.11 13.88 28.81
C ALA A 331 -23.82 15.28 28.25
N MET A 332 -23.24 15.29 27.07
CA MET A 332 -23.07 16.49 26.28
C MET A 332 -23.81 16.34 24.95
N GLN A 333 -24.46 17.41 24.52
CA GLN A 333 -25.04 17.54 23.18
C GLN A 333 -24.43 18.73 22.47
N PHE A 334 -24.16 18.56 21.19
CA PHE A 334 -23.70 19.65 20.32
C PHE A 334 -24.21 19.46 18.90
N SER A 335 -24.18 20.51 18.09
CA SER A 335 -24.44 20.44 16.67
C SER A 335 -23.17 20.70 15.87
N VAL A 336 -23.11 20.16 14.66
CA VAL A 336 -22.01 20.35 13.71
C VAL A 336 -22.46 21.32 12.63
N LYS A 337 -21.68 22.40 12.40
CA LYS A 337 -21.79 23.19 11.18
C LYS A 337 -20.96 22.48 10.11
N PRO A 338 -21.57 21.79 9.14
CA PRO A 338 -20.85 20.93 8.22
C PRO A 338 -20.04 21.74 7.21
N LEU A 339 -18.88 21.21 6.81
CA LEU A 339 -18.12 21.71 5.65
C LEU A 339 -18.80 21.33 4.32
N ARG A 340 -19.47 20.19 4.29
CA ARG A 340 -20.15 19.65 3.10
C ARG A 340 -21.63 19.46 3.40
N ARG A 341 -22.50 19.83 2.46
CA ARG A 341 -23.97 19.75 2.61
C ARG A 341 -24.50 18.32 2.71
N ASP A 342 -23.74 17.35 2.19
CA ASP A 342 -24.08 15.92 2.16
C ASP A 342 -23.57 15.15 3.39
N LEU A 343 -23.05 15.82 4.42
CA LEU A 343 -22.59 15.18 5.65
C LEU A 343 -23.73 14.45 6.34
N VAL A 344 -23.53 13.15 6.57
CA VAL A 344 -24.43 12.29 7.36
C VAL A 344 -23.62 11.72 8.53
N LEU A 345 -24.09 11.96 9.74
CA LEU A 345 -23.53 11.38 10.96
C LEU A 345 -24.34 10.14 11.36
N ARG A 346 -23.70 9.17 11.98
CA ARG A 346 -24.32 7.93 12.44
C ARG A 346 -23.91 7.60 13.87
N ASN A 347 -24.79 6.88 14.56
CA ASN A 347 -24.48 6.34 15.88
C ASN A 347 -23.20 5.50 15.80
N GLY A 348 -22.29 5.77 16.72
CA GLY A 348 -20.99 5.08 16.77
C GLY A 348 -19.90 5.70 15.91
N ASP A 349 -20.15 6.82 15.21
CA ASP A 349 -19.07 7.60 14.59
C ASP A 349 -18.06 8.03 15.67
N GLY A 350 -16.77 7.91 15.34
CA GLY A 350 -15.69 8.41 16.18
C GLY A 350 -15.30 9.82 15.73
N PHE A 351 -15.19 10.73 16.68
CA PHE A 351 -14.79 12.11 16.45
C PHE A 351 -13.43 12.42 17.09
N ALA A 352 -12.74 13.40 16.55
CA ALA A 352 -11.49 13.90 17.09
C ALA A 352 -11.40 15.42 16.90
N PHE A 353 -10.65 16.06 17.79
CA PHE A 353 -10.29 17.48 17.67
C PHE A 353 -8.93 17.71 18.35
N THR A 354 -8.31 18.84 18.05
CA THR A 354 -7.01 19.22 18.63
C THR A 354 -7.19 20.03 19.90
N THR A 355 -6.35 19.74 20.90
CA THR A 355 -6.20 20.47 22.16
C THR A 355 -4.76 20.93 22.33
N ALA A 356 -4.46 21.67 23.37
CA ALA A 356 -3.08 22.04 23.73
C ALA A 356 -2.20 20.78 23.96
N ASP A 357 -2.81 19.70 24.45
CA ASP A 357 -2.13 18.45 24.80
C ASP A 357 -2.13 17.40 23.67
N GLY A 358 -2.57 17.79 22.45
CA GLY A 358 -2.61 16.94 21.28
C GLY A 358 -4.03 16.64 20.79
N ILE A 359 -4.28 15.42 20.34
CA ILE A 359 -5.59 14.99 19.79
C ILE A 359 -6.42 14.34 20.89
N THR A 360 -7.61 14.85 21.09
CA THR A 360 -8.66 14.23 21.92
C THR A 360 -9.69 13.56 21.00
N GLY A 361 -9.90 12.25 21.21
CA GLY A 361 -10.90 11.45 20.50
C GLY A 361 -12.07 11.10 21.42
N PHE A 362 -13.28 11.05 20.84
CA PHE A 362 -14.48 10.61 21.54
C PHE A 362 -15.47 9.94 20.56
N ARG A 363 -16.51 9.31 21.08
CA ARG A 363 -17.51 8.61 20.30
C ARG A 363 -18.85 9.33 20.37
N GLY A 364 -19.56 9.45 19.25
CA GLY A 364 -20.95 9.87 19.21
C GLY A 364 -21.86 8.69 19.55
N ASP A 365 -22.53 8.75 20.68
CA ASP A 365 -23.44 7.68 21.12
C ASP A 365 -24.74 7.71 20.31
N VAL A 366 -25.33 8.91 20.15
CA VAL A 366 -26.51 9.15 19.35
C VAL A 366 -26.27 10.32 18.41
N CYS A 367 -26.56 10.12 17.14
CA CYS A 367 -26.46 11.13 16.09
C CYS A 367 -27.81 11.28 15.37
N GLU A 368 -28.43 12.46 15.49
CA GLU A 368 -29.69 12.80 14.84
C GLU A 368 -29.46 13.98 13.89
N GLY A 369 -29.42 13.70 12.59
CA GLY A 369 -29.00 14.68 11.60
C GLY A 369 -27.57 15.17 11.85
N LEU A 370 -27.41 16.45 12.19
CA LEU A 370 -26.13 17.05 12.54
C LEU A 370 -25.97 17.28 14.06
N GLN A 371 -26.86 16.75 14.88
CA GLN A 371 -26.80 16.80 16.32
C GLN A 371 -26.16 15.52 16.87
N VAL A 372 -25.23 15.67 17.79
CA VAL A 372 -24.48 14.58 18.42
C VAL A 372 -24.68 14.62 19.91
N SER A 373 -25.06 13.48 20.50
CA SER A 373 -25.07 13.25 21.94
C SER A 373 -23.94 12.27 22.30
N CYS A 374 -23.15 12.61 23.32
CA CYS A 374 -22.01 11.80 23.77
C CYS A 374 -21.76 12.01 25.26
N LYS A 375 -20.81 11.26 25.81
CA LYS A 375 -20.25 11.55 27.15
C LYS A 375 -19.63 12.95 27.17
N ASP A 376 -19.57 13.58 28.33
CA ASP A 376 -18.98 14.91 28.44
C ASP A 376 -17.50 14.89 28.01
N VAL A 377 -17.15 15.85 27.17
CA VAL A 377 -15.80 16.10 26.62
C VAL A 377 -15.39 17.50 27.10
N PRO A 378 -14.68 17.61 28.24
CA PRO A 378 -14.44 18.88 28.91
C PRO A 378 -13.79 19.95 28.05
N ASP A 379 -12.88 19.57 27.14
CA ASP A 379 -12.09 20.48 26.32
C ASP A 379 -12.76 20.89 25.00
N LEU A 380 -13.90 20.28 24.64
CA LEU A 380 -14.61 20.64 23.43
C LEU A 380 -15.32 22.00 23.61
N ARG A 381 -15.11 22.90 22.66
CA ARG A 381 -15.67 24.27 22.63
C ARG A 381 -16.42 24.55 21.35
N GLU A 382 -17.33 25.50 21.37
CA GLU A 382 -17.93 26.04 20.13
C GLU A 382 -16.87 26.66 19.25
N GLY A 383 -16.98 26.47 17.91
CA GLY A 383 -15.99 26.89 16.95
C GLY A 383 -14.82 25.92 16.75
N THR A 384 -14.70 24.87 17.58
CA THR A 384 -13.65 23.85 17.41
C THR A 384 -13.84 23.10 16.09
N ALA A 385 -12.78 22.97 15.28
CA ALA A 385 -12.75 22.11 14.11
C ALA A 385 -12.91 20.64 14.54
N LEU A 386 -13.88 19.96 13.94
CA LEU A 386 -14.23 18.58 14.27
C LEU A 386 -13.87 17.66 13.11
N PHE A 387 -13.19 16.58 13.45
CA PHE A 387 -12.78 15.53 12.53
C PHE A 387 -13.54 14.24 12.85
N ARG A 388 -13.82 13.43 11.83
CA ARG A 388 -14.38 12.09 11.98
C ARG A 388 -13.29 11.06 11.66
N ASN A 389 -12.74 10.42 12.70
CA ASN A 389 -11.67 9.42 12.59
C ASN A 389 -12.18 7.99 12.48
N ILE A 390 -13.47 7.74 12.76
CA ILE A 390 -14.19 6.50 12.51
C ILE A 390 -15.54 6.85 11.86
N ASN A 391 -15.75 6.41 10.63
CA ASN A 391 -17.03 6.51 9.94
C ASN A 391 -17.73 5.14 10.03
N ALA A 392 -18.66 4.99 10.99
CA ALA A 392 -19.29 3.70 11.30
C ALA A 392 -20.03 3.09 10.12
N ALA A 393 -20.70 3.91 9.30
CA ALA A 393 -21.40 3.45 8.10
C ALA A 393 -20.44 2.97 7.02
N PHE A 394 -19.31 3.65 6.87
CA PHE A 394 -18.27 3.29 5.91
C PHE A 394 -17.54 2.01 6.32
N GLU A 395 -17.17 1.87 7.60
CA GLU A 395 -16.60 0.61 8.12
C GLU A 395 -17.54 -0.58 7.88
N LYS A 396 -18.83 -0.41 8.16
CA LYS A 396 -19.84 -1.43 7.87
C LYS A 396 -19.94 -1.76 6.37
N ALA A 397 -19.83 -0.76 5.49
CA ALA A 397 -19.80 -0.97 4.04
C ALA A 397 -18.56 -1.77 3.62
N LEU A 398 -17.37 -1.45 4.16
CA LEU A 398 -16.13 -2.18 3.91
C LEU A 398 -16.17 -3.65 4.36
N GLU A 399 -16.95 -3.95 5.42
CA GLU A 399 -17.14 -5.32 5.91
C GLU A 399 -18.16 -6.09 5.08
N SER A 400 -19.31 -5.47 4.75
CA SER A 400 -20.46 -6.15 4.15
C SER A 400 -20.43 -6.18 2.62
N GLN A 401 -19.76 -5.22 1.96
CA GLN A 401 -19.68 -5.10 0.51
C GLN A 401 -18.30 -5.55 0.01
N ALA A 402 -18.13 -6.86 -0.11
CA ALA A 402 -16.88 -7.43 -0.56
C ALA A 402 -16.60 -7.14 -2.04
N CYS A 403 -15.38 -6.68 -2.34
CA CYS A 403 -14.84 -6.76 -3.69
C CYS A 403 -14.55 -8.22 -4.02
N ARG A 404 -14.68 -8.57 -5.28
CA ARG A 404 -14.24 -9.85 -5.85
C ARG A 404 -13.46 -9.61 -7.12
N ARG A 405 -12.35 -10.29 -7.24
CA ARG A 405 -11.61 -10.33 -8.49
C ARG A 405 -12.04 -11.56 -9.29
N GLU A 406 -12.40 -11.36 -10.54
CA GLU A 406 -12.93 -12.41 -11.42
C GLU A 406 -12.23 -12.35 -12.78
N ILE A 407 -12.05 -13.52 -13.37
CA ILE A 407 -11.48 -13.67 -14.71
C ILE A 407 -12.62 -13.83 -15.70
N PRO A 408 -12.89 -12.84 -16.56
CA PRO A 408 -13.89 -12.98 -17.62
C PRO A 408 -13.49 -14.08 -18.60
N VAL A 409 -14.46 -14.94 -18.94
CA VAL A 409 -14.32 -16.05 -19.89
C VAL A 409 -15.46 -16.00 -20.88
N ARG A 410 -15.13 -15.99 -22.16
CA ARG A 410 -16.09 -16.11 -23.27
C ARG A 410 -16.26 -17.56 -23.65
N LEU A 411 -17.51 -17.99 -23.76
CA LEU A 411 -17.87 -19.35 -24.16
C LEU A 411 -18.50 -19.34 -25.56
N SER A 412 -18.05 -20.26 -26.41
CA SER A 412 -18.75 -20.66 -27.63
C SER A 412 -19.14 -22.14 -27.48
N VAL A 413 -20.42 -22.43 -27.62
CA VAL A 413 -20.97 -23.78 -27.47
C VAL A 413 -21.46 -24.30 -28.81
N ARG A 414 -20.99 -25.48 -29.20
CA ARG A 414 -21.42 -26.20 -30.38
C ARG A 414 -22.07 -27.52 -29.98
N ILE A 415 -23.30 -27.76 -30.42
CA ILE A 415 -24.04 -29.00 -30.16
C ILE A 415 -24.24 -29.70 -31.49
N HIS A 416 -23.70 -30.93 -31.64
CA HIS A 416 -23.77 -31.68 -32.88
C HIS A 416 -24.02 -33.19 -32.65
N GLY A 417 -24.26 -33.91 -33.73
CA GLY A 417 -24.52 -35.36 -33.67
C GLY A 417 -25.73 -35.71 -32.82
N LYS A 418 -25.64 -36.79 -32.03
CA LYS A 418 -26.63 -37.13 -31.00
C LYS A 418 -26.16 -36.51 -29.68
N TYR A 419 -26.16 -35.19 -29.61
CA TYR A 419 -25.87 -34.37 -28.43
C TYR A 419 -24.46 -34.48 -27.85
N VAL A 420 -23.44 -34.36 -28.72
CA VAL A 420 -22.11 -33.96 -28.30
C VAL A 420 -22.08 -32.45 -28.12
N ILE A 421 -21.75 -31.98 -26.92
CA ILE A 421 -21.69 -30.59 -26.55
C ILE A 421 -20.21 -30.21 -26.42
N GLU A 422 -19.71 -29.42 -27.33
CA GLU A 422 -18.35 -28.87 -27.28
C GLU A 422 -18.39 -27.45 -26.73
N ILE A 423 -17.68 -27.20 -25.63
CA ILE A 423 -17.56 -25.88 -25.02
C ILE A 423 -16.13 -25.37 -25.22
N ARG A 424 -16.00 -24.37 -26.10
CA ARG A 424 -14.76 -23.59 -26.22
C ARG A 424 -14.81 -22.44 -25.25
N ALA A 425 -13.82 -22.33 -24.37
CA ALA A 425 -13.68 -21.27 -23.40
C ALA A 425 -12.38 -20.48 -23.66
N VAL A 426 -12.49 -19.14 -23.74
CA VAL A 426 -11.36 -18.22 -23.95
C VAL A 426 -11.39 -17.18 -22.84
N SER A 427 -10.35 -17.15 -22.01
CA SER A 427 -10.23 -16.19 -20.92
C SER A 427 -9.43 -14.95 -21.32
N VAL A 428 -9.59 -13.86 -20.57
CA VAL A 428 -8.88 -12.59 -20.85
C VAL A 428 -7.37 -12.67 -20.65
N ASP A 429 -6.88 -13.67 -19.91
CA ASP A 429 -5.45 -13.95 -19.70
C ASP A 429 -4.85 -14.85 -20.79
N GLY A 430 -5.63 -15.16 -21.85
CA GLY A 430 -5.20 -15.90 -23.01
C GLY A 430 -5.23 -17.42 -22.87
N ARG A 431 -5.77 -17.99 -21.77
CA ARG A 431 -6.05 -19.42 -21.67
C ARG A 431 -7.20 -19.79 -22.61
N GLU A 432 -7.04 -20.87 -23.33
CA GLU A 432 -8.05 -21.40 -24.25
C GLU A 432 -8.15 -22.91 -24.09
N ILE A 433 -9.37 -23.41 -23.97
CA ILE A 433 -9.68 -24.83 -23.88
C ILE A 433 -10.86 -25.20 -24.77
N LEU A 434 -10.95 -26.48 -25.09
CA LEU A 434 -12.10 -27.11 -25.74
C LEU A 434 -12.48 -28.35 -24.92
N SER A 435 -13.63 -28.30 -24.24
CA SER A 435 -14.13 -29.41 -23.41
C SER A 435 -15.33 -30.06 -24.08
N PRO A 436 -15.21 -31.34 -24.56
CA PRO A 436 -16.31 -32.11 -25.13
C PRO A 436 -17.09 -32.84 -24.03
N PHE A 437 -18.41 -32.80 -24.11
CA PHE A 437 -19.35 -33.52 -23.23
C PHE A 437 -20.27 -34.39 -24.07
N HIS A 438 -20.24 -35.67 -23.78
CA HIS A 438 -21.14 -36.66 -24.42
C HIS A 438 -22.35 -36.85 -23.51
N THR A 439 -23.55 -36.67 -24.08
CA THR A 439 -24.80 -36.86 -23.33
C THR A 439 -25.72 -37.85 -24.04
N ASP A 440 -26.30 -38.77 -23.28
CA ASP A 440 -27.35 -39.67 -23.78
C ASP A 440 -28.67 -39.29 -23.08
N VAL A 441 -29.26 -38.20 -23.54
CA VAL A 441 -30.49 -37.65 -22.97
C VAL A 441 -31.54 -37.50 -24.08
N GLU A 442 -32.78 -37.35 -23.66
CA GLU A 442 -33.90 -37.10 -24.57
C GLU A 442 -33.81 -35.71 -25.21
N THR A 443 -34.54 -35.53 -26.29
CA THR A 443 -34.72 -34.24 -26.97
C THR A 443 -35.61 -33.34 -26.10
N ALA A 444 -35.24 -32.09 -25.95
CA ALA A 444 -36.08 -31.10 -25.27
C ALA A 444 -37.33 -30.79 -26.07
N GLU A 445 -38.50 -30.93 -25.46
CA GLU A 445 -39.80 -30.59 -26.08
C GLU A 445 -39.90 -29.11 -26.43
N ASN A 446 -39.34 -28.24 -25.58
CA ASN A 446 -39.29 -26.78 -25.78
C ASN A 446 -37.87 -26.30 -26.02
N ARG A 447 -37.52 -26.08 -27.28
CA ARG A 447 -36.18 -25.62 -27.71
C ARG A 447 -35.80 -24.26 -27.12
N GLU A 448 -36.74 -23.31 -27.11
CA GLU A 448 -36.45 -21.96 -26.60
C GLU A 448 -36.13 -21.98 -25.11
N ARG A 449 -36.89 -22.74 -24.32
CA ARG A 449 -36.65 -22.92 -22.88
C ARG A 449 -35.33 -23.63 -22.61
N ALA A 450 -35.00 -24.66 -23.38
CA ALA A 450 -33.73 -25.40 -23.26
C ALA A 450 -32.54 -24.48 -23.60
N GLY A 451 -32.64 -23.72 -24.67
CA GLY A 451 -31.62 -22.72 -25.05
C GLY A 451 -31.44 -21.62 -24.03
N ALA A 452 -32.53 -21.08 -23.47
CA ALA A 452 -32.49 -20.09 -22.42
C ALA A 452 -31.81 -20.61 -21.15
N MET A 453 -32.14 -21.87 -20.74
CA MET A 453 -31.51 -22.52 -19.59
C MET A 453 -30.00 -22.72 -19.80
N LEU A 454 -29.56 -23.16 -20.97
CA LEU A 454 -28.14 -23.28 -21.32
C LEU A 454 -27.43 -21.92 -21.16
N ARG A 455 -27.98 -20.85 -21.75
CA ARG A 455 -27.42 -19.50 -21.67
C ARG A 455 -27.34 -19.03 -20.21
N GLU A 456 -28.40 -19.17 -19.45
CA GLU A 456 -28.45 -18.75 -18.06
C GLU A 456 -27.45 -19.51 -17.18
N GLN A 457 -27.43 -20.85 -17.28
CA GLN A 457 -26.61 -21.65 -16.37
C GLN A 457 -25.12 -21.63 -16.74
N LEU A 458 -24.77 -21.57 -18.03
CA LEU A 458 -23.37 -21.43 -18.48
C LEU A 458 -22.81 -20.05 -18.22
N SER A 459 -23.64 -18.99 -18.21
CA SER A 459 -23.19 -17.62 -17.93
C SER A 459 -23.05 -17.29 -16.43
N LYS A 460 -23.10 -18.30 -15.55
CA LYS A 460 -22.86 -18.13 -14.11
C LYS A 460 -21.39 -18.23 -13.77
N ARG A 461 -21.04 -17.84 -12.56
CA ARG A 461 -19.67 -17.95 -12.01
C ARG A 461 -19.31 -19.39 -11.66
N SER A 462 -18.03 -19.72 -11.74
CA SER A 462 -17.42 -20.94 -11.18
C SER A 462 -15.99 -20.64 -10.75
N GLY A 463 -15.69 -20.80 -9.46
CA GLY A 463 -14.37 -20.45 -8.92
C GLY A 463 -14.03 -18.96 -9.13
N SER A 464 -12.89 -18.70 -9.72
CA SER A 464 -12.40 -17.35 -10.07
C SER A 464 -12.95 -16.85 -11.41
N TYR A 465 -13.72 -17.65 -12.14
CA TYR A 465 -14.17 -17.33 -13.49
C TYR A 465 -15.59 -16.76 -13.51
N ARG A 466 -15.78 -15.76 -14.36
CA ARG A 466 -17.08 -15.21 -14.73
C ARG A 466 -17.33 -15.48 -16.21
N PHE A 467 -18.21 -16.42 -16.49
CA PHE A 467 -18.50 -16.88 -17.84
C PHE A 467 -19.54 -16.00 -18.53
N SER A 468 -19.39 -15.84 -19.86
CA SER A 468 -20.40 -15.27 -20.75
C SER A 468 -20.54 -16.15 -21.98
N LEU A 469 -21.75 -16.65 -22.24
CA LEU A 469 -22.02 -17.41 -23.48
C LEU A 469 -22.30 -16.45 -24.63
N GLU A 470 -21.32 -16.32 -25.55
CA GLU A 470 -21.43 -15.45 -26.72
C GLU A 470 -22.12 -16.15 -27.89
N GLU A 471 -21.76 -17.42 -28.13
CA GLU A 471 -22.26 -18.16 -29.28
C GLU A 471 -22.83 -19.51 -28.88
N LEU A 472 -23.99 -19.88 -29.48
CA LEU A 472 -24.59 -21.20 -29.34
C LEU A 472 -24.96 -21.71 -30.74
N SER A 473 -24.15 -22.63 -31.29
CA SER A 473 -24.39 -23.28 -32.57
C SER A 473 -25.03 -24.65 -32.34
N VAL A 474 -26.10 -24.93 -33.07
CA VAL A 474 -26.83 -26.21 -32.97
C VAL A 474 -26.87 -26.88 -34.35
N GLU A 475 -26.07 -27.92 -34.50
CA GLU A 475 -25.87 -28.69 -35.74
C GLU A 475 -26.42 -30.11 -35.60
N THR A 476 -27.56 -30.26 -34.93
CA THR A 476 -28.28 -31.52 -34.75
C THR A 476 -29.38 -31.68 -35.79
N ALA A 477 -29.88 -32.89 -35.98
CA ALA A 477 -31.00 -33.17 -36.86
C ALA A 477 -32.25 -32.37 -36.42
N GLY A 478 -32.77 -31.51 -37.32
CA GLY A 478 -33.88 -30.64 -37.02
C GLY A 478 -33.57 -29.45 -36.10
N GLY A 479 -32.30 -29.19 -35.76
CA GLY A 479 -31.88 -28.13 -34.86
C GLY A 479 -32.34 -28.36 -33.40
N ASN A 480 -32.54 -29.59 -33.00
CA ASN A 480 -33.04 -29.97 -31.68
C ASN A 480 -31.97 -29.81 -30.61
N LEU A 481 -32.39 -29.47 -29.40
CA LEU A 481 -31.55 -29.37 -28.20
C LEU A 481 -31.75 -30.55 -27.27
N PRO A 482 -30.70 -30.97 -26.53
CA PRO A 482 -30.83 -31.99 -25.48
C PRO A 482 -31.63 -31.49 -24.29
N LEU A 483 -32.39 -32.36 -23.64
CA LEU A 483 -33.05 -32.10 -22.36
C LEU A 483 -32.05 -32.21 -21.22
N LEU A 484 -31.39 -31.10 -20.88
CA LEU A 484 -30.42 -31.03 -19.81
C LEU A 484 -31.00 -30.45 -18.53
N SER A 485 -30.65 -31.05 -17.40
CA SER A 485 -30.97 -30.45 -16.11
C SER A 485 -30.04 -29.25 -15.80
N ALA A 486 -30.49 -28.32 -15.00
CA ALA A 486 -29.62 -27.23 -14.49
C ALA A 486 -28.39 -27.78 -13.74
N ALA A 487 -28.52 -28.90 -13.04
CA ALA A 487 -27.43 -29.56 -12.35
C ALA A 487 -26.35 -30.09 -13.33
N THR A 488 -26.75 -30.70 -14.44
CA THR A 488 -25.85 -31.18 -15.50
C THR A 488 -25.08 -30.02 -16.12
N ILE A 489 -25.77 -28.93 -16.51
CA ILE A 489 -25.12 -27.74 -17.09
C ILE A 489 -24.16 -27.10 -16.10
N ASN A 490 -24.51 -27.03 -14.82
CA ASN A 490 -23.63 -26.51 -13.77
C ASN A 490 -22.40 -27.39 -13.55
N SER A 491 -22.51 -28.73 -13.73
CA SER A 491 -21.37 -29.63 -13.67
C SER A 491 -20.44 -29.42 -14.86
N MET A 492 -20.97 -29.25 -16.08
CA MET A 492 -20.16 -28.90 -17.25
C MET A 492 -19.38 -27.60 -17.04
N ARG A 493 -20.04 -26.56 -16.54
CA ARG A 493 -19.38 -25.28 -16.24
C ARG A 493 -18.26 -25.44 -15.21
N ARG A 494 -18.43 -26.26 -14.18
CA ARG A 494 -17.36 -26.53 -13.19
C ARG A 494 -16.18 -27.24 -13.80
N LEU A 495 -16.41 -28.25 -14.64
CA LEU A 495 -15.35 -28.95 -15.36
C LEU A 495 -14.59 -28.01 -16.31
N VAL A 496 -15.30 -27.12 -17.03
CA VAL A 496 -14.66 -26.07 -17.84
C VAL A 496 -13.77 -25.16 -16.99
N ALA A 497 -14.17 -24.81 -15.77
CA ALA A 497 -13.34 -24.03 -14.87
C ALA A 497 -12.09 -24.80 -14.40
N GLU A 498 -12.24 -26.08 -14.08
CA GLU A 498 -11.14 -26.99 -13.71
C GLU A 498 -10.16 -27.20 -14.88
N ASP A 499 -10.67 -27.36 -16.10
CA ASP A 499 -9.84 -27.45 -17.33
C ASP A 499 -9.04 -26.16 -17.54
N LEU A 500 -9.66 -24.98 -17.35
CA LEU A 500 -8.96 -23.69 -17.43
C LEU A 500 -7.86 -23.55 -16.36
N ASP A 501 -8.09 -24.06 -15.14
CA ASP A 501 -7.07 -24.05 -14.08
C ASP A 501 -5.89 -24.97 -14.40
N SER A 502 -6.08 -26.00 -15.23
CA SER A 502 -5.03 -26.92 -15.66
C SER A 502 -4.09 -26.33 -16.75
N VAL A 503 -4.53 -25.28 -17.44
CA VAL A 503 -3.74 -24.63 -18.51
C VAL A 503 -2.87 -23.56 -17.88
N SER A 504 -1.56 -23.65 -18.13
CA SER A 504 -0.61 -22.60 -17.72
C SER A 504 -0.97 -21.28 -18.37
N VAL A 505 -1.00 -20.20 -17.60
CA VAL A 505 -1.12 -18.83 -18.13
C VAL A 505 0.05 -18.62 -19.09
N ARG A 506 -0.21 -18.24 -20.32
CA ARG A 506 0.85 -17.68 -21.18
C ARG A 506 1.28 -16.39 -20.51
N SER A 507 2.46 -16.39 -19.89
CA SER A 507 3.05 -15.19 -19.33
C SER A 507 3.03 -14.12 -20.40
N ALA A 508 2.15 -13.12 -20.21
CA ALA A 508 2.17 -11.92 -21.02
C ALA A 508 3.52 -11.24 -20.75
N GLY A 509 4.53 -11.53 -21.61
CA GLY A 509 5.81 -10.84 -21.65
C GLY A 509 6.49 -10.72 -20.27
N GLY A 510 6.78 -11.84 -19.61
CA GLY A 510 7.96 -11.85 -18.77
C GLY A 510 9.12 -11.49 -19.68
N LEU A 511 9.84 -10.41 -19.41
CA LEU A 511 11.21 -10.29 -19.89
C LEU A 511 11.87 -11.60 -19.46
N ALA A 512 12.05 -12.51 -20.45
CA ALA A 512 12.95 -13.61 -20.24
C ALA A 512 14.24 -12.91 -19.80
N SER A 513 14.62 -13.13 -18.56
CA SER A 513 15.96 -12.83 -18.12
C SER A 513 16.86 -13.79 -18.90
N ASP A 514 17.17 -13.41 -20.14
CA ASP A 514 18.41 -13.87 -20.74
C ASP A 514 19.47 -13.47 -19.73
N GLY A 515 19.96 -14.48 -19.00
CA GLY A 515 20.80 -14.33 -17.81
C GLY A 515 21.78 -13.18 -17.97
N VAL A 516 21.41 -12.02 -17.48
CA VAL A 516 22.35 -10.95 -17.20
C VAL A 516 23.21 -11.53 -16.09
N GLY A 517 24.38 -12.04 -16.48
CA GLY A 517 25.32 -12.62 -15.58
C GLY A 517 25.50 -11.65 -14.43
N ARG A 518 25.19 -12.10 -13.22
CA ARG A 518 25.45 -11.37 -11.97
C ARG A 518 26.93 -11.04 -11.93
N LEU A 519 27.28 -9.88 -12.47
CA LEU A 519 28.65 -9.39 -12.60
C LEU A 519 28.88 -8.42 -11.43
N ALA A 520 29.53 -8.89 -10.43
CA ALA A 520 30.50 -8.32 -9.52
C ALA A 520 30.33 -8.87 -8.12
N ARG A 521 31.40 -9.30 -7.52
CA ARG A 521 31.45 -9.56 -6.07
C ARG A 521 31.09 -8.25 -5.36
N PRO A 522 30.07 -8.23 -4.48
CA PRO A 522 29.74 -7.01 -3.75
C PRO A 522 30.99 -6.57 -2.96
N GLY A 523 31.48 -5.37 -3.25
CA GLY A 523 32.37 -4.68 -2.33
C GLY A 523 31.63 -4.62 -0.98
N GLN A 524 32.35 -4.76 0.11
CA GLN A 524 31.78 -4.66 1.46
C GLN A 524 30.87 -3.45 1.52
N ALA A 525 29.62 -3.67 1.94
CA ALA A 525 28.69 -2.57 2.20
C ALA A 525 29.44 -1.53 3.02
N ALA A 526 29.46 -0.28 2.56
CA ALA A 526 30.20 0.77 3.23
C ALA A 526 29.77 0.77 4.70
N ALA A 527 30.70 0.36 5.57
CA ALA A 527 30.50 0.41 7.00
C ALA A 527 30.03 1.83 7.34
N ARG A 528 28.96 1.95 8.11
CA ARG A 528 28.52 3.26 8.59
C ARG A 528 29.74 3.91 9.29
N PRO A 529 30.04 5.19 9.04
CA PRO A 529 31.15 5.85 9.71
C PRO A 529 30.99 5.68 11.22
N GLY A 530 31.94 5.06 11.85
CA GLY A 530 32.04 4.96 13.30
C GLY A 530 32.05 6.37 13.88
N CYS A 531 31.21 6.63 14.89
CA CYS A 531 31.22 7.91 15.60
C CYS A 531 32.48 7.92 16.50
N GLU A 532 33.26 8.99 16.43
CA GLU A 532 34.28 9.23 17.45
C GLU A 532 33.62 9.37 18.83
N PRO A 533 34.16 8.75 19.87
CA PRO A 533 33.66 8.90 21.25
C PRO A 533 33.61 10.40 21.63
N GLY A 534 32.45 10.88 22.11
CA GLY A 534 32.25 12.27 22.54
C GLY A 534 31.74 13.24 21.49
N SER A 535 31.55 12.84 20.22
CA SER A 535 30.93 13.70 19.20
C SER A 535 29.39 13.59 19.17
N ALA A 536 28.71 14.69 18.82
CA ALA A 536 27.25 14.68 18.60
C ALA A 536 26.90 13.75 17.43
N VAL A 537 26.03 12.76 17.66
CA VAL A 537 25.64 11.75 16.66
C VAL A 537 24.46 12.24 15.84
N GLU A 538 24.55 12.13 14.52
CA GLU A 538 23.41 12.31 13.62
C GLU A 538 22.40 11.18 13.82
N LEU A 539 21.19 11.54 14.26
CA LEU A 539 20.10 10.60 14.53
C LEU A 539 19.17 10.41 13.33
N LEU A 540 18.94 11.48 12.57
CA LEU A 540 18.23 11.46 11.31
C LEU A 540 18.54 12.72 10.48
N ARG A 541 18.41 12.58 9.16
CA ARG A 541 18.51 13.67 8.19
C ARG A 541 17.25 13.70 7.32
N SER A 542 16.80 14.91 6.90
CA SER A 542 15.52 15.09 6.22
C SER A 542 15.50 16.31 5.31
N LYS A 543 14.73 16.24 4.24
CA LYS A 543 14.28 17.43 3.49
C LYS A 543 13.24 18.24 4.27
N TYR A 544 12.51 17.64 5.22
CA TYR A 544 11.64 18.38 6.13
C TYR A 544 12.44 19.35 6.98
N CYS A 545 11.91 20.55 7.20
CA CYS A 545 12.60 21.59 7.94
C CYS A 545 11.66 22.33 8.89
N VAL A 546 11.91 22.20 10.19
CA VAL A 546 11.11 22.86 11.25
C VAL A 546 11.14 24.39 11.11
N ARG A 547 12.28 25.00 10.71
CA ARG A 547 12.33 26.44 10.46
C ARG A 547 11.35 26.88 9.39
N TYR A 548 11.29 26.15 8.26
CA TYR A 548 10.34 26.48 7.20
C TYR A 548 8.89 26.32 7.67
N GLU A 549 8.60 25.23 8.38
CA GLU A 549 7.26 24.94 8.91
C GLU A 549 6.73 26.06 9.81
N LEU A 550 7.61 26.73 10.57
CA LEU A 550 7.30 27.80 11.51
C LEU A 550 7.39 29.21 10.93
N GLY A 551 7.64 29.39 9.64
CA GLY A 551 7.85 30.70 9.06
C GLY A 551 9.21 31.33 9.37
N LEU A 552 10.17 30.54 9.84
CA LEU A 552 11.50 30.98 10.28
C LEU A 552 12.61 30.69 9.25
N CYS A 553 12.29 30.40 8.00
CA CYS A 553 13.30 30.06 7.00
C CYS A 553 13.97 31.30 6.41
N PRO A 554 15.31 31.46 6.55
CA PRO A 554 16.00 32.62 6.01
C PRO A 554 16.00 32.67 4.48
N LYS A 555 16.04 31.48 3.83
CA LYS A 555 16.16 31.36 2.37
C LYS A 555 14.86 31.67 1.62
N TYR A 556 13.72 31.23 2.13
CA TYR A 556 12.42 31.30 1.43
C TYR A 556 11.42 32.25 2.07
N GLN A 557 11.63 32.64 3.34
CA GLN A 557 10.68 33.46 4.11
C GLN A 557 11.31 34.72 4.64
N GLY A 558 12.62 34.95 4.41
CA GLY A 558 13.34 36.18 4.80
C GLY A 558 13.41 36.39 6.31
N ALA A 559 13.23 35.34 7.11
CA ALA A 559 13.22 35.44 8.56
C ALA A 559 14.62 35.33 9.15
N GLU A 560 14.84 35.98 10.31
CA GLU A 560 16.02 35.74 11.15
C GLU A 560 15.70 34.65 12.18
N PRO A 561 16.11 33.37 11.93
CA PRO A 561 15.78 32.29 12.85
C PRO A 561 16.66 32.37 14.11
N PRO A 562 16.19 31.81 15.25
CA PRO A 562 17.04 31.57 16.39
C PRO A 562 18.28 30.76 15.98
N LYS A 563 19.43 31.08 16.61
CA LYS A 563 20.71 30.48 16.28
C LYS A 563 20.68 28.95 16.44
N ASP A 564 20.19 28.50 17.57
CA ASP A 564 20.07 27.09 17.94
C ASP A 564 18.61 26.76 18.24
N LEU A 565 18.18 25.56 17.85
CA LEU A 565 16.86 25.00 18.17
C LEU A 565 17.01 23.59 18.73
N PHE A 566 16.19 23.27 19.72
CA PHE A 566 16.20 21.97 20.38
C PHE A 566 14.80 21.43 20.57
N LEU A 567 14.65 20.11 20.47
CA LEU A 567 13.45 19.38 20.86
C LEU A 567 13.64 18.79 22.24
N LEU A 568 12.67 18.99 23.12
CA LEU A 568 12.65 18.42 24.46
C LEU A 568 11.50 17.42 24.59
N ASN A 569 11.80 16.23 25.13
CA ASN A 569 10.80 15.22 25.45
C ASN A 569 11.33 14.32 26.57
N ASN A 570 10.57 14.15 27.66
CA ASN A 570 10.90 13.28 28.80
C ASN A 570 12.35 13.47 29.32
N GLY A 571 12.77 14.72 29.50
CA GLY A 571 14.10 15.07 29.98
C GLY A 571 15.22 14.93 28.96
N ARG A 572 14.95 14.41 27.75
CA ARG A 572 15.93 14.35 26.66
C ARG A 572 15.91 15.62 25.83
N ARG A 573 17.07 16.02 25.40
CA ARG A 573 17.30 17.18 24.52
C ARG A 573 17.93 16.72 23.22
N LEU A 574 17.30 17.06 22.07
CA LEU A 574 17.78 16.78 20.72
C LEU A 574 18.09 18.10 20.03
N ALA A 575 19.26 18.25 19.42
CA ALA A 575 19.60 19.46 18.69
C ALA A 575 19.16 19.38 17.24
N LEU A 576 18.64 20.49 16.72
CA LEU A 576 18.30 20.65 15.31
C LEU A 576 19.41 21.42 14.60
N ARG A 577 19.97 20.84 13.53
CA ARG A 577 20.98 21.45 12.68
C ARG A 577 20.41 21.67 11.29
N PHE A 578 20.80 22.76 10.63
CA PHE A 578 20.19 23.16 9.37
C PHE A 578 21.28 23.46 8.34
N ASP A 579 21.31 22.67 7.26
CA ASP A 579 22.03 22.97 6.04
C ASP A 579 21.10 23.72 5.08
N CYS A 580 21.20 25.05 5.10
CA CYS A 580 20.34 25.88 4.26
C CYS A 580 20.75 25.86 2.77
N ALA A 581 21.99 25.44 2.44
CA ALA A 581 22.45 25.27 1.05
C ALA A 581 21.79 24.01 0.44
N ALA A 582 21.92 22.87 1.11
CA ALA A 582 21.28 21.61 0.72
C ALA A 582 19.76 21.59 1.00
N CYS A 583 19.24 22.55 1.76
CA CYS A 583 17.87 22.54 2.27
C CYS A 583 17.54 21.26 3.04
N GLU A 584 18.39 20.91 4.00
CA GLU A 584 18.25 19.74 4.86
C GLU A 584 18.28 20.12 6.34
N MET A 585 17.55 19.35 7.14
CA MET A 585 17.58 19.42 8.58
C MET A 585 18.10 18.11 9.14
N THR A 586 18.98 18.19 10.12
CA THR A 586 19.51 17.04 10.85
C THR A 586 19.09 17.13 12.31
N VAL A 587 18.64 16.01 12.89
CA VAL A 587 18.44 15.86 14.33
C VAL A 587 19.66 15.15 14.90
N THR A 588 20.31 15.75 15.92
CA THR A 588 21.52 15.19 16.55
C THR A 588 21.32 14.98 18.03
N SER A 589 22.08 14.04 18.61
CA SER A 589 22.16 13.86 20.06
C SER A 589 22.79 15.09 20.73
N VAL A 590 22.47 15.29 22.01
CA VAL A 590 23.14 16.23 22.89
C VAL A 590 23.75 15.41 24.03
N GLY A 591 25.09 15.32 24.07
CA GLY A 591 25.82 14.46 25.00
C GLY A 591 26.30 13.15 24.36
N GLU A 592 27.05 12.35 25.12
CA GLU A 592 27.62 11.07 24.67
C GLU A 592 26.54 10.03 24.40
N PHE A 593 26.63 9.36 23.26
CA PHE A 593 25.85 8.20 22.89
C PHE A 593 26.78 7.07 22.47
N MET A 594 26.73 5.96 23.20
CA MET A 594 27.39 4.72 22.78
C MET A 594 26.39 3.88 21.98
N LEU A 595 26.73 3.55 20.73
CA LEU A 595 26.02 2.58 19.92
C LEU A 595 26.24 1.18 20.52
N ALA A 596 25.16 0.46 20.83
CA ALA A 596 25.22 -0.94 21.24
C ALA A 596 25.36 -1.87 20.03
#